data_31fc2df17cc14f9dafae8248592adf0c
#
_entry.id   31fc2df17cc14f9dafae8248592adf0c
#
_cell.length_a   1.000
_cell.length_b   1.000
_cell.length_c   1.000
_cell.angle_alpha   90.00
_cell.angle_beta   90.00
_cell.angle_gamma   90.00
#
_symmetry.space_group_name_H-M   'P 1'
#
loop_
_entity.id
_entity.type
_entity.pdbx_description
1 polymer ?
#
loop_
_entity_poly.entity_id
_entity_poly.type
_entity_poly.pdbx_seq_one_letter_code
_entity_poly.pdbx_strand_id
1 'polypeptide(L)'
;MRHTQRRTRSARRGTATVEMAIVLPVLIALVFGSIEICQRLHVKQSALIAAYEACRVATRPISDTADVQTHAETLLTQQDVKQATVSIRNMTQAKNNINNIVTGDEIRIRVDVPWGANTVSHYVIGDSAGSFRVEAFMLRE
;
A
#
# COMPACT_ATOMS: atom_id res chain seq x y z
N MET A 1 -3.36 72.00 -9.43
CA MET A 1 -3.70 70.96 -8.41
C MET A 1 -3.64 69.55 -9.01
N ARG A 2 -2.58 68.81 -8.73
CA ARG A 2 -2.43 67.43 -9.14
C ARG A 2 -2.46 66.54 -7.87
N HIS A 3 -3.61 65.95 -7.52
CA HIS A 3 -3.74 65.00 -6.44
C HIS A 3 -3.71 63.54 -7.00
N THR A 4 -2.55 62.96 -7.00
CA THR A 4 -2.18 61.66 -6.38
C THR A 4 -3.14 60.47 -6.55
N GLN A 5 -2.96 59.76 -7.62
CA GLN A 5 -3.38 58.31 -7.76
C GLN A 5 -2.25 57.35 -7.30
N ARG A 6 -1.79 57.43 -6.07
CA ARG A 6 -0.72 56.55 -5.57
C ARG A 6 -1.19 55.49 -4.55
N ARG A 7 -2.49 55.52 -4.19
CA ARG A 7 -3.02 54.66 -3.10
C ARG A 7 -3.50 53.26 -3.48
N THR A 8 -3.73 52.97 -4.74
CA THR A 8 -4.39 51.74 -5.16
C THR A 8 -3.46 50.51 -5.34
N ARG A 9 -2.15 50.72 -5.51
CA ARG A 9 -1.19 49.60 -5.71
C ARG A 9 -0.82 48.87 -4.41
N SER A 10 -0.80 49.56 -3.27
CA SER A 10 -0.45 48.99 -1.97
C SER A 10 -1.57 48.07 -1.41
N ALA A 11 -2.84 48.50 -1.58
CA ALA A 11 -3.99 47.70 -1.14
C ALA A 11 -4.13 46.38 -1.91
N ARG A 12 -3.86 46.36 -3.21
CA ARG A 12 -3.91 45.15 -4.04
C ARG A 12 -2.84 44.13 -3.66
N ARG A 13 -1.67 44.54 -3.22
CA ARG A 13 -0.60 43.64 -2.76
C ARG A 13 -0.95 42.96 -1.44
N GLY A 14 -1.60 43.65 -0.52
CA GLY A 14 -2.06 43.08 0.75
C GLY A 14 -3.15 42.02 0.57
N THR A 15 -4.09 42.22 -0.36
CA THR A 15 -5.15 41.28 -0.66
C THR A 15 -4.60 39.96 -1.25
N ALA A 16 -3.67 40.07 -2.21
CA ALA A 16 -3.03 38.90 -2.80
C ALA A 16 -2.23 38.06 -1.78
N THR A 17 -1.60 38.71 -0.80
CA THR A 17 -0.87 38.00 0.26
C THR A 17 -1.80 37.24 1.18
N VAL A 18 -2.94 37.78 1.53
CA VAL A 18 -3.97 37.13 2.35
C VAL A 18 -4.59 35.94 1.58
N GLU A 19 -4.85 36.13 0.30
CA GLU A 19 -5.39 35.08 -0.57
C GLU A 19 -4.42 33.90 -0.68
N MET A 20 -3.13 34.15 -0.90
CA MET A 20 -2.08 33.13 -0.89
C MET A 20 -1.93 32.45 0.47
N ALA A 21 -2.07 33.17 1.57
CA ALA A 21 -1.99 32.60 2.92
C ALA A 21 -3.11 31.59 3.21
N ILE A 22 -4.26 31.73 2.56
CA ILE A 22 -5.39 30.79 2.68
C ILE A 22 -5.23 29.62 1.70
N VAL A 23 -4.81 29.87 0.47
CA VAL A 23 -4.69 28.86 -0.59
C VAL A 23 -3.53 27.90 -0.34
N LEU A 24 -2.39 28.41 0.18
CA LEU A 24 -1.19 27.61 0.37
C LEU A 24 -1.40 26.40 1.31
N PRO A 25 -2.00 26.52 2.49
CA PRO A 25 -2.26 25.37 3.37
C PRO A 25 -3.16 24.31 2.73
N VAL A 26 -4.17 24.74 1.97
CA VAL A 26 -5.07 23.82 1.27
C VAL A 26 -4.32 23.06 0.19
N LEU A 27 -3.49 23.75 -0.59
CA LEU A 27 -2.67 23.14 -1.62
C LEU A 27 -1.67 22.12 -1.05
N ILE A 28 -1.02 22.47 0.06
CA ILE A 28 -0.11 21.57 0.78
C ILE A 28 -0.87 20.33 1.26
N ALA A 29 -2.04 20.49 1.87
CA ALA A 29 -2.85 19.37 2.33
C ALA A 29 -3.28 18.43 1.18
N LEU A 30 -3.63 18.99 0.02
CA LEU A 30 -3.95 18.20 -1.18
C LEU A 30 -2.74 17.43 -1.70
N VAL A 31 -1.57 18.03 -1.74
CA VAL A 31 -0.34 17.37 -2.21
C VAL A 31 0.03 16.22 -1.28
N PHE A 32 0.09 16.45 0.03
CA PHE A 32 0.43 15.39 0.99
C PHE A 32 -0.65 14.30 1.03
N GLY A 33 -1.92 14.67 0.94
CA GLY A 33 -3.03 13.71 0.86
C GLY A 33 -2.95 12.81 -0.37
N SER A 34 -2.59 13.36 -1.54
CA SER A 34 -2.43 12.55 -2.75
C SER A 34 -1.23 11.60 -2.66
N ILE A 35 -0.11 12.04 -2.09
CA ILE A 35 1.06 11.19 -1.86
C ILE A 35 0.70 10.01 -0.96
N GLU A 36 -0.02 10.25 0.13
CA GLU A 36 -0.45 9.20 1.07
C GLU A 36 -1.37 8.17 0.39
N ILE A 37 -2.32 8.62 -0.43
CA ILE A 37 -3.21 7.71 -1.18
C ILE A 37 -2.40 6.87 -2.18
N CYS A 38 -1.48 7.48 -2.92
CA CYS A 38 -0.60 6.76 -3.85
C CYS A 38 0.23 5.70 -3.13
N GLN A 39 0.80 6.04 -1.97
CA GLN A 39 1.57 5.10 -1.15
C GLN A 39 0.73 3.89 -0.71
N ARG A 40 -0.49 4.12 -0.22
CA ARG A 40 -1.39 3.04 0.19
C ARG A 40 -1.78 2.12 -0.97
N LEU A 41 -2.04 2.70 -2.13
CA LEU A 41 -2.32 1.92 -3.34
C LEU A 41 -1.10 1.11 -3.78
N HIS A 42 0.09 1.69 -3.74
CA HIS A 42 1.33 0.99 -4.06
C HIS A 42 1.56 -0.21 -3.15
N VAL A 43 1.50 -0.03 -1.83
CA VAL A 43 1.67 -1.12 -0.86
C VAL A 43 0.64 -2.23 -1.06
N LYS A 44 -0.62 -1.87 -1.34
CA LYS A 44 -1.67 -2.84 -1.62
C LYS A 44 -1.42 -3.63 -2.91
N GLN A 45 -0.98 -2.99 -3.97
CA GLN A 45 -0.63 -3.64 -5.23
C GLN A 45 0.58 -4.56 -5.06
N SER A 46 1.61 -4.12 -4.34
CA SER A 46 2.80 -4.92 -4.03
C SER A 46 2.45 -6.18 -3.26
N ALA A 47 1.60 -6.08 -2.24
CA ALA A 47 1.14 -7.24 -1.49
C ALA A 47 0.32 -8.22 -2.36
N LEU A 48 -0.50 -7.71 -3.28
CA LEU A 48 -1.27 -8.53 -4.21
C LEU A 48 -0.36 -9.27 -5.19
N ILE A 49 0.63 -8.60 -5.76
CA ILE A 49 1.60 -9.21 -6.66
C ILE A 49 2.39 -10.31 -5.94
N ALA A 50 2.87 -10.04 -4.72
CA ALA A 50 3.59 -11.02 -3.92
C ALA A 50 2.72 -12.25 -3.60
N ALA A 51 1.45 -12.05 -3.24
CA ALA A 51 0.52 -13.15 -2.98
C ALA A 51 0.26 -13.99 -4.24
N TYR A 52 0.08 -13.36 -5.40
CA TYR A 52 -0.14 -14.03 -6.67
C TYR A 52 1.08 -14.82 -7.14
N GLU A 53 2.26 -14.23 -7.11
CA GLU A 53 3.51 -14.92 -7.48
C GLU A 53 3.83 -16.07 -6.53
N ALA A 54 3.57 -15.90 -5.24
CA ALA A 54 3.70 -16.99 -4.27
C ALA A 54 2.73 -18.15 -4.55
N CYS A 55 1.46 -17.88 -4.93
CA CYS A 55 0.54 -18.89 -5.39
C CYS A 55 1.09 -19.65 -6.62
N ARG A 56 1.64 -18.92 -7.58
CA ARG A 56 2.23 -19.51 -8.78
C ARG A 56 3.43 -20.41 -8.49
N VAL A 57 4.25 -20.03 -7.49
CA VAL A 57 5.33 -20.91 -7.01
C VAL A 57 4.77 -22.13 -6.29
N ALA A 58 3.74 -21.94 -5.45
CA ALA A 58 3.13 -23.01 -4.67
C ALA A 58 2.48 -24.11 -5.53
N THR A 59 2.04 -23.80 -6.74
CA THR A 59 1.45 -24.79 -7.67
C THR A 59 2.49 -25.62 -8.41
N ARG A 60 3.79 -25.33 -8.30
CA ARG A 60 4.84 -26.15 -8.91
C ARG A 60 4.98 -27.52 -8.25
N PRO A 61 5.40 -28.58 -9.00
CA PRO A 61 5.42 -29.95 -8.49
C PRO A 61 6.30 -30.24 -7.27
N ILE A 62 7.32 -29.42 -7.02
CA ILE A 62 8.36 -29.66 -5.99
C ILE A 62 8.42 -28.48 -5.01
N SER A 63 7.32 -27.76 -4.81
CA SER A 63 7.33 -26.59 -3.92
C SER A 63 7.12 -27.01 -2.46
N ASP A 64 7.99 -26.52 -1.58
CA ASP A 64 7.80 -26.62 -0.13
C ASP A 64 7.17 -25.32 0.41
N THR A 65 6.46 -25.44 1.53
CA THR A 65 5.84 -24.30 2.21
C THR A 65 6.86 -23.22 2.55
N ALA A 66 8.06 -23.62 3.00
CA ALA A 66 9.13 -22.71 3.37
C ALA A 66 9.67 -21.92 2.16
N ASP A 67 9.82 -22.58 1.02
CA ASP A 67 10.30 -21.93 -0.21
C ASP A 67 9.32 -20.88 -0.70
N VAL A 68 8.02 -21.21 -0.69
CA VAL A 68 6.96 -20.27 -1.10
C VAL A 68 6.88 -19.07 -0.15
N GLN A 69 7.01 -19.30 1.15
CA GLN A 69 7.01 -18.24 2.13
C GLN A 69 8.21 -17.31 1.94
N THR A 70 9.42 -17.87 1.81
CA THR A 70 10.66 -17.11 1.57
C THR A 70 10.58 -16.29 0.28
N HIS A 71 10.01 -16.89 -0.78
CA HIS A 71 9.81 -16.18 -2.04
C HIS A 71 8.87 -14.98 -1.90
N ALA A 72 7.73 -15.16 -1.22
CA ALA A 72 6.79 -14.07 -0.96
C ALA A 72 7.40 -12.96 -0.11
N GLU A 73 8.12 -13.30 0.96
CA GLU A 73 8.80 -12.35 1.86
C GLU A 73 9.90 -11.58 1.11
N THR A 74 10.64 -12.26 0.22
CA THR A 74 11.65 -11.61 -0.62
C THR A 74 11.03 -10.58 -1.55
N LEU A 75 9.92 -10.90 -2.21
CA LEU A 75 9.21 -9.96 -3.08
C LEU A 75 8.66 -8.76 -2.30
N LEU A 76 8.09 -8.98 -1.12
CA LEU A 76 7.60 -7.90 -0.25
C LEU A 76 8.73 -6.97 0.19
N THR A 77 9.88 -7.53 0.55
CA THR A 77 11.07 -6.76 0.93
C THR A 77 11.62 -5.95 -0.24
N GLN A 78 11.68 -6.53 -1.46
CA GLN A 78 12.12 -5.82 -2.66
C GLN A 78 11.23 -4.64 -3.02
N GLN A 79 9.96 -4.70 -2.66
CA GLN A 79 8.97 -3.64 -2.89
C GLN A 79 8.79 -2.70 -1.68
N ASP A 80 9.69 -2.76 -0.71
CA ASP A 80 9.70 -1.94 0.53
C ASP A 80 8.41 -2.07 1.36
N VAL A 81 7.75 -3.22 1.32
CA VAL A 81 6.60 -3.54 2.17
C VAL A 81 7.10 -4.08 3.50
N LYS A 82 6.83 -3.35 4.58
CA LYS A 82 7.36 -3.64 5.92
C LYS A 82 6.36 -4.42 6.78
N GLN A 83 6.87 -5.32 7.62
CA GLN A 83 6.10 -6.05 8.63
C GLN A 83 4.91 -6.84 8.06
N ALA A 84 4.98 -7.24 6.80
CA ALA A 84 3.98 -8.10 6.20
C ALA A 84 4.06 -9.52 6.76
N THR A 85 2.92 -10.14 7.00
CA THR A 85 2.82 -11.55 7.43
C THR A 85 2.20 -12.37 6.32
N VAL A 86 2.91 -13.41 5.87
CA VAL A 86 2.46 -14.33 4.84
C VAL A 86 1.93 -15.60 5.49
N SER A 87 0.73 -16.03 5.11
CA SER A 87 0.14 -17.29 5.55
C SER A 87 -0.35 -18.11 4.35
N ILE A 88 0.01 -19.37 4.34
CA ILE A 88 -0.25 -20.32 3.26
C ILE A 88 -1.21 -21.40 3.77
N ARG A 89 -2.26 -21.69 3.00
CA ARG A 89 -3.23 -22.71 3.35
C ARG A 89 -3.70 -23.48 2.13
N ASN A 90 -3.68 -24.81 2.23
CA ASN A 90 -4.42 -25.69 1.33
C ASN A 90 -5.89 -25.68 1.76
N MET A 91 -6.77 -25.18 0.90
CA MET A 91 -8.20 -25.04 1.19
C MET A 91 -8.94 -26.37 1.07
N THR A 92 -8.55 -27.21 0.13
CA THR A 92 -9.16 -28.53 -0.11
C THR A 92 -8.91 -29.48 1.04
N GLN A 93 -7.68 -29.52 1.57
CA GLN A 93 -7.30 -30.39 2.68
C GLN A 93 -7.42 -29.72 4.05
N ALA A 94 -7.79 -28.46 4.11
CA ALA A 94 -7.87 -27.63 5.32
C ALA A 94 -6.57 -27.60 6.15
N LYS A 95 -5.41 -27.72 5.50
CA LYS A 95 -4.08 -27.73 6.13
C LYS A 95 -3.33 -26.42 5.92
N ASN A 96 -2.49 -26.06 6.89
CA ASN A 96 -1.64 -24.87 6.82
C ASN A 96 -0.25 -25.17 6.18
N ASN A 97 -0.16 -26.19 5.35
CA ASN A 97 1.05 -26.54 4.60
C ASN A 97 0.66 -27.01 3.21
N ILE A 98 1.63 -27.01 2.30
CA ILE A 98 1.49 -27.40 0.90
C ILE A 98 2.42 -28.57 0.51
N ASN A 99 3.04 -29.25 1.48
CA ASN A 99 4.06 -30.25 1.20
C ASN A 99 3.53 -31.53 0.52
N ASN A 100 2.21 -31.75 0.53
CA ASN A 100 1.55 -32.91 -0.11
C ASN A 100 0.33 -32.45 -0.91
N ILE A 101 0.53 -31.50 -1.82
CA ILE A 101 -0.53 -31.01 -2.70
C ILE A 101 -0.78 -31.98 -3.82
N VAL A 102 -2.04 -32.26 -4.09
CA VAL A 102 -2.51 -33.10 -5.21
C VAL A 102 -3.10 -32.20 -6.29
N THR A 103 -3.09 -32.68 -7.55
CA THR A 103 -3.80 -32.02 -8.66
C THR A 103 -5.27 -31.79 -8.28
N GLY A 104 -5.76 -30.59 -8.48
CA GLY A 104 -7.11 -30.17 -8.08
C GLY A 104 -7.21 -29.52 -6.70
N ASP A 105 -6.14 -29.51 -5.90
CA ASP A 105 -6.12 -28.78 -4.63
C ASP A 105 -6.12 -27.26 -4.84
N GLU A 106 -6.95 -26.55 -4.08
CA GLU A 106 -6.99 -25.11 -4.05
C GLU A 106 -6.05 -24.58 -2.96
N ILE A 107 -5.12 -23.72 -3.36
CA ILE A 107 -4.16 -23.07 -2.47
C ILE A 107 -4.59 -21.63 -2.27
N ARG A 108 -4.61 -21.18 -1.01
CA ARG A 108 -4.79 -19.80 -0.65
C ARG A 108 -3.52 -19.24 -0.02
N ILE A 109 -3.03 -18.13 -0.54
CA ILE A 109 -1.99 -17.32 0.09
C ILE A 109 -2.60 -16.02 0.55
N ARG A 110 -2.40 -15.71 1.84
CA ARG A 110 -2.86 -14.50 2.49
C ARG A 110 -1.66 -13.68 2.92
N VAL A 111 -1.70 -12.41 2.61
CA VAL A 111 -0.71 -11.41 3.06
C VAL A 111 -1.44 -10.37 3.90
N ASP A 112 -1.10 -10.30 5.17
CA ASP A 112 -1.57 -9.28 6.11
C ASP A 112 -0.50 -8.21 6.28
N VAL A 113 -0.82 -6.94 6.02
CA VAL A 113 0.12 -5.82 6.03
C VAL A 113 -0.39 -4.73 6.96
N PRO A 114 0.38 -4.33 7.99
CA PRO A 114 0.01 -3.23 8.87
C PRO A 114 0.22 -1.88 8.18
N TRP A 115 -0.75 -0.99 8.28
CA TRP A 115 -0.66 0.37 7.74
C TRP A 115 0.42 1.18 8.44
N GLY A 116 0.55 1.06 9.77
CA GLY A 116 1.46 1.86 10.58
C GLY A 116 2.93 1.79 10.16
N ALA A 117 3.37 0.64 9.65
CA ALA A 117 4.75 0.46 9.18
C ALA A 117 4.97 0.96 7.74
N ASN A 118 3.90 1.19 6.98
CA ASN A 118 3.93 1.42 5.52
C ASN A 118 3.35 2.78 5.10
N THR A 119 3.08 3.69 6.03
CA THR A 119 2.62 5.05 5.76
C THR A 119 3.78 6.04 5.84
N VAL A 120 3.80 7.04 4.93
CA VAL A 120 4.81 8.10 4.92
C VAL A 120 4.47 9.19 5.93
N SER A 121 3.20 9.45 6.17
CA SER A 121 2.74 10.55 7.01
C SER A 121 1.70 10.08 8.02
N HIS A 122 2.13 9.94 9.28
CA HIS A 122 1.23 9.69 10.42
C HIS A 122 0.32 10.90 10.73
N TYR A 123 0.61 12.06 10.14
CA TYR A 123 -0.02 13.34 10.49
C TYR A 123 -1.26 13.69 9.66
N VAL A 124 -1.42 13.11 8.46
CA VAL A 124 -2.45 13.57 7.51
C VAL A 124 -3.76 12.77 7.61
N ILE A 125 -3.70 11.47 7.86
CA ILE A 125 -4.89 10.58 7.85
C ILE A 125 -5.16 9.94 9.22
N GLY A 126 -4.55 10.44 10.29
CA GLY A 126 -4.77 9.96 11.65
C GLY A 126 -4.09 8.60 11.93
N ASP A 127 -4.47 8.00 13.05
CA ASP A 127 -3.87 6.76 13.54
C ASP A 127 -4.02 5.63 12.52
N SER A 128 -2.89 5.19 12.01
CA SER A 128 -2.78 4.08 11.08
C SER A 128 -2.80 2.72 11.78
N ALA A 129 -3.49 2.62 12.90
CA ALA A 129 -3.69 1.41 13.70
C ALA A 129 -4.59 0.38 12.99
N GLY A 130 -4.38 0.13 11.73
CA GLY A 130 -5.11 -0.86 10.96
C GLY A 130 -4.16 -1.73 10.14
N SER A 131 -4.63 -2.88 9.74
CA SER A 131 -4.01 -3.71 8.74
C SER A 131 -4.98 -3.93 7.58
N PHE A 132 -4.44 -4.16 6.40
CA PHE A 132 -5.24 -4.69 5.30
C PHE A 132 -4.78 -6.10 4.96
N ARG A 133 -5.68 -6.82 4.36
CA ARG A 133 -5.49 -8.20 3.95
C ARG A 133 -5.65 -8.33 2.46
N VAL A 134 -4.74 -9.09 1.85
CA VAL A 134 -4.82 -9.49 0.46
C VAL A 134 -4.80 -11.01 0.41
N GLU A 135 -5.62 -11.61 -0.44
CA GLU A 135 -5.68 -13.05 -0.64
C GLU A 135 -5.58 -13.37 -2.14
N ALA A 136 -4.80 -14.37 -2.46
CA ALA A 136 -4.73 -14.97 -3.78
C ALA A 136 -5.08 -16.46 -3.70
N PHE A 137 -5.79 -16.95 -4.71
CA PHE A 137 -6.21 -18.33 -4.82
C PHE A 137 -5.73 -18.91 -6.14
N MET A 138 -5.27 -20.15 -6.13
CA MET A 138 -4.87 -20.86 -7.32
C MET A 138 -5.13 -22.35 -7.16
N LEU A 139 -5.63 -22.99 -8.22
CA LEU A 139 -5.76 -24.44 -8.31
C LEU A 139 -4.45 -25.01 -8.84
N ARG A 140 -4.06 -26.16 -8.28
CA ARG A 140 -2.96 -26.94 -8.83
C ARG A 140 -3.46 -27.76 -10.02
N GLU A 141 -2.87 -27.53 -11.17
CA GLU A 141 -3.09 -28.31 -12.38
C GLU A 141 -2.27 -29.60 -12.40
#